data_cbb25a8602ed466c55168049b82cc206
#
_entry.id   cbb25a8602ed466c55168049b82cc206
#
_cell.length_a   1.000
_cell.length_b   1.000
_cell.length_c   1.000
_cell.angle_alpha   90.00
_cell.angle_beta   90.00
_cell.angle_gamma   90.00
#
_symmetry.space_group_name_H-M   'P 1'
#
loop_
_entity.id
_entity.type
_entity.pdbx_description
1 polymer ?
#
loop_
_entity_poly.entity_id
_entity_poly.type
_entity_poly.pdbx_seq_one_letter_code
_entity_poly.pdbx_strand_id
1 'polypeptide(L)'
;MYISQQIAAIAVSNVLSGRNLTLALPEALNSYPKATPQQRGAAADLSYGTLRFYGEVNAYLEKLLEKPLSNAHITALLLVAIYQLLHDKADDFTVVNQAVKAAGDAKPRWAKGLVNGVLRNFLRQKDVLAEQIKADPKINEVALYSHPQWWINKLKNQYPQHWQAILATGNAHPPMTLRVNVQQSNAQEYCQLLARQDIEATHLGDQAVMLAKPISVEQVPGFADGVVSVQDYGAQLAAQLLDLQENMRILDACAAPGGKTGHILELADVALTALDNDASRLNRVASNLARLQKVADLKVGDAATYKDNTQFDRILADVPCTASGIVRRHVDIKWLRREADIAKFCVQQAAILSNLWQLLAKDGKLLYVTCSIFNEENQQQVDQFLLKHNDATQLPLLLTNELEKNIQIQHGQLIPNHQHDGLFYALLQKS
;
A
#
# COMPACT_ATOMS: atom_id res chain seq x y z
N MET A 1 2.12 -10.74 -25.84
CA MET A 1 3.10 -9.87 -25.15
C MET A 1 2.99 -8.41 -25.57
N TYR A 2 3.02 -8.02 -26.87
CA TYR A 2 2.96 -6.59 -27.23
C TYR A 2 1.71 -5.85 -26.71
N ILE A 3 0.54 -6.51 -26.63
CA ILE A 3 -0.67 -5.95 -26.01
C ILE A 3 -0.45 -5.66 -24.54
N SER A 4 0.21 -6.57 -23.79
CA SER A 4 0.55 -6.35 -22.38
C SER A 4 1.50 -5.16 -22.20
N GLN A 5 2.49 -5.00 -23.08
CA GLN A 5 3.40 -3.84 -23.06
C GLN A 5 2.65 -2.53 -23.37
N GLN A 6 1.71 -2.53 -24.32
CA GLN A 6 0.89 -1.34 -24.63
C GLN A 6 0.03 -0.92 -23.46
N ILE A 7 -0.69 -1.88 -22.86
CA ILE A 7 -1.53 -1.61 -21.67
C ILE A 7 -0.66 -1.06 -20.52
N ALA A 8 0.48 -1.71 -20.26
CA ALA A 8 1.40 -1.26 -19.21
C ALA A 8 1.97 0.15 -19.51
N ALA A 9 2.33 0.44 -20.77
CA ALA A 9 2.81 1.75 -21.16
C ALA A 9 1.75 2.86 -20.96
N ILE A 10 0.47 2.56 -21.24
CA ILE A 10 -0.63 3.50 -20.96
C ILE A 10 -0.77 3.73 -19.45
N ALA A 11 -0.81 2.65 -18.65
CA ALA A 11 -0.94 2.76 -17.21
C ALA A 11 0.22 3.53 -16.58
N VAL A 12 1.47 3.21 -16.94
CA VAL A 12 2.68 3.89 -16.47
C VAL A 12 2.69 5.35 -16.89
N SER A 13 2.36 5.66 -18.15
CA SER A 13 2.26 7.04 -18.65
C SER A 13 1.26 7.86 -17.84
N ASN A 14 0.08 7.30 -17.56
CA ASN A 14 -0.95 7.96 -16.76
C ASN A 14 -0.49 8.22 -15.33
N VAL A 15 0.22 7.24 -14.71
CA VAL A 15 0.78 7.43 -13.36
C VAL A 15 1.82 8.53 -13.35
N LEU A 16 2.76 8.54 -14.29
CA LEU A 16 3.79 9.58 -14.39
C LEU A 16 3.20 10.97 -14.70
N SER A 17 1.96 11.02 -15.20
CA SER A 17 1.18 12.26 -15.39
C SER A 17 0.37 12.66 -14.15
N GLY A 18 0.48 11.93 -13.01
CA GLY A 18 -0.16 12.29 -11.75
C GLY A 18 -1.39 11.47 -11.37
N ARG A 19 -1.77 10.45 -12.14
CA ARG A 19 -2.92 9.59 -11.84
C ARG A 19 -2.50 8.38 -11.02
N ASN A 20 -3.28 7.98 -10.00
CA ASN A 20 -2.92 6.78 -9.24
C ASN A 20 -3.11 5.49 -10.06
N LEU A 21 -2.29 4.48 -9.78
CA LEU A 21 -2.27 3.21 -10.52
C LEU A 21 -3.58 2.43 -10.37
N THR A 22 -4.26 2.57 -9.23
CA THR A 22 -5.54 1.89 -8.94
C THR A 22 -6.64 2.31 -9.93
N LEU A 23 -6.56 3.52 -10.48
CA LEU A 23 -7.46 4.00 -11.54
C LEU A 23 -6.84 3.81 -12.93
N ALA A 24 -5.56 4.13 -13.10
CA ALA A 24 -4.88 4.12 -14.39
C ALA A 24 -4.82 2.71 -15.02
N LEU A 25 -4.59 1.67 -14.22
CA LEU A 25 -4.48 0.31 -14.74
C LEU A 25 -5.83 -0.26 -15.23
N PRO A 26 -6.94 -0.19 -14.49
CA PRO A 26 -8.25 -0.62 -14.98
C PRO A 26 -8.67 0.11 -16.27
N GLU A 27 -8.42 1.41 -16.37
CA GLU A 27 -8.74 2.19 -17.59
C GLU A 27 -7.89 1.76 -18.78
N ALA A 28 -6.58 1.53 -18.58
CA ALA A 28 -5.72 0.99 -19.62
C ALA A 28 -6.19 -0.41 -20.06
N LEU A 29 -6.61 -1.26 -19.13
CA LEU A 29 -7.17 -2.58 -19.42
C LEU A 29 -8.49 -2.50 -20.20
N ASN A 30 -9.35 -1.55 -19.88
CA ASN A 30 -10.64 -1.33 -20.58
C ASN A 30 -10.45 -0.84 -22.02
N SER A 31 -9.32 -0.18 -22.33
CA SER A 31 -8.96 0.20 -23.69
C SER A 31 -8.63 -1.01 -24.59
N TYR A 32 -8.43 -2.20 -24.00
CA TYR A 32 -8.13 -3.46 -24.69
C TYR A 32 -9.13 -4.56 -24.28
N PRO A 33 -10.42 -4.46 -24.62
CA PRO A 33 -11.46 -5.37 -24.14
C PRO A 33 -11.24 -6.83 -24.58
N LYS A 34 -10.51 -7.04 -25.70
CA LYS A 34 -10.19 -8.37 -26.25
C LYS A 34 -8.91 -8.98 -25.64
N ALA A 35 -8.24 -8.30 -24.70
CA ALA A 35 -7.06 -8.85 -24.04
C ALA A 35 -7.45 -10.07 -23.18
N THR A 36 -6.69 -11.16 -23.35
CA THR A 36 -6.90 -12.41 -22.58
C THR A 36 -6.57 -12.20 -21.09
N PRO A 37 -7.11 -13.01 -20.17
CA PRO A 37 -6.74 -12.94 -18.74
C PRO A 37 -5.23 -12.97 -18.51
N GLN A 38 -4.48 -13.81 -19.25
CA GLN A 38 -3.02 -13.87 -19.19
C GLN A 38 -2.36 -12.56 -19.63
N GLN A 39 -2.87 -11.92 -20.70
CA GLN A 39 -2.35 -10.63 -21.15
C GLN A 39 -2.64 -9.51 -20.15
N ARG A 40 -3.80 -9.54 -19.52
CA ARG A 40 -4.20 -8.58 -18.46
C ARG A 40 -3.32 -8.74 -17.22
N GLY A 41 -3.08 -9.98 -16.77
CA GLY A 41 -2.17 -10.27 -15.66
C GLY A 41 -0.73 -9.83 -15.95
N ALA A 42 -0.21 -10.14 -17.15
CA ALA A 42 1.12 -9.70 -17.57
C ALA A 42 1.21 -8.16 -17.66
N ALA A 43 0.18 -7.47 -18.13
CA ALA A 43 0.15 -6.00 -18.16
C ALA A 43 0.18 -5.41 -16.74
N ALA A 44 -0.52 -6.01 -15.79
CA ALA A 44 -0.47 -5.61 -14.39
C ALA A 44 0.94 -5.80 -13.81
N ASP A 45 1.56 -6.99 -13.97
CA ASP A 45 2.93 -7.26 -13.50
C ASP A 45 3.93 -6.24 -14.07
N LEU A 46 3.85 -5.96 -15.37
CA LEU A 46 4.71 -4.98 -16.03
C LEU A 46 4.48 -3.56 -15.50
N SER A 47 3.24 -3.16 -15.24
CA SER A 47 2.92 -1.83 -14.72
C SER A 47 3.46 -1.66 -13.30
N TYR A 48 3.16 -2.61 -12.41
CA TYR A 48 3.66 -2.61 -11.04
C TYR A 48 5.19 -2.70 -10.98
N GLY A 49 5.80 -3.58 -11.77
CA GLY A 49 7.24 -3.76 -11.81
C GLY A 49 7.97 -2.54 -12.31
N THR A 50 7.53 -1.94 -13.43
CA THR A 50 8.13 -0.72 -13.97
C THR A 50 8.07 0.44 -12.96
N LEU A 51 6.94 0.63 -12.28
CA LEU A 51 6.80 1.69 -11.27
C LEU A 51 7.57 1.38 -9.99
N ARG A 52 7.66 0.11 -9.59
CA ARG A 52 8.45 -0.35 -8.44
C ARG A 52 9.92 0.01 -8.61
N PHE A 53 10.46 -0.20 -9.80
CA PHE A 53 11.86 0.03 -10.15
C PHE A 53 12.05 1.25 -11.08
N TYR A 54 11.11 2.20 -11.06
CA TYR A 54 11.15 3.35 -11.95
C TYR A 54 12.43 4.17 -11.81
N GLY A 55 12.97 4.34 -10.61
CA GLY A 55 14.22 5.07 -10.39
C GLY A 55 15.39 4.42 -11.13
N GLU A 56 15.52 3.10 -11.06
CA GLU A 56 16.51 2.33 -11.79
C GLU A 56 16.29 2.43 -13.30
N VAL A 57 15.10 2.05 -13.75
CA VAL A 57 14.76 1.99 -15.18
C VAL A 57 14.91 3.35 -15.87
N ASN A 58 14.48 4.42 -15.21
CA ASN A 58 14.57 5.78 -15.73
C ASN A 58 16.02 6.27 -15.83
N ALA A 59 16.89 5.89 -14.87
CA ALA A 59 18.31 6.21 -14.93
C ALA A 59 19.00 5.62 -16.19
N TYR A 60 18.66 4.39 -16.56
CA TYR A 60 19.12 3.81 -17.82
C TYR A 60 18.55 4.55 -19.04
N LEU A 61 17.27 4.86 -19.03
CA LEU A 61 16.65 5.57 -20.15
C LEU A 61 17.25 6.97 -20.36
N GLU A 62 17.53 7.70 -19.28
CA GLU A 62 18.18 9.01 -19.35
C GLU A 62 19.59 8.97 -19.94
N LYS A 63 20.37 7.92 -19.63
CA LYS A 63 21.70 7.73 -20.22
C LYS A 63 21.66 7.30 -21.70
N LEU A 64 20.56 6.71 -22.14
CA LEU A 64 20.37 6.25 -23.53
C LEU A 64 19.85 7.36 -24.47
N LEU A 65 19.23 8.39 -23.92
CA LEU A 65 18.61 9.48 -24.67
C LEU A 65 19.41 10.76 -24.53
N GLU A 66 19.76 11.41 -25.63
CA GLU A 66 20.41 12.74 -25.61
C GLU A 66 19.47 13.83 -25.04
N LYS A 67 18.16 13.67 -25.26
CA LYS A 67 17.10 14.59 -24.79
C LYS A 67 15.85 13.80 -24.43
N PRO A 68 15.08 14.28 -23.42
CA PRO A 68 13.79 13.66 -23.09
C PRO A 68 12.87 13.63 -24.31
N LEU A 69 12.11 12.54 -24.44
CA LEU A 69 11.13 12.40 -25.52
C LEU A 69 9.87 13.21 -25.20
N SER A 70 9.33 13.90 -26.22
CA SER A 70 8.08 14.63 -26.09
C SER A 70 6.83 13.74 -26.02
N ASN A 71 6.94 12.46 -26.43
CA ASN A 71 5.83 11.52 -26.45
C ASN A 71 5.88 10.64 -25.17
N ALA A 72 5.02 10.96 -24.21
CA ALA A 72 4.94 10.27 -22.91
C ALA A 72 4.62 8.76 -23.05
N HIS A 73 3.80 8.36 -24.04
CA HIS A 73 3.49 6.94 -24.25
C HIS A 73 4.71 6.16 -24.76
N ILE A 74 5.51 6.72 -25.67
CA ILE A 74 6.74 6.07 -26.16
C ILE A 74 7.79 6.02 -25.05
N THR A 75 7.90 7.07 -24.24
CA THR A 75 8.75 7.05 -23.03
C THR A 75 8.35 5.91 -22.10
N ALA A 76 7.07 5.79 -21.78
CA ALA A 76 6.56 4.73 -20.91
C ALA A 76 6.76 3.33 -21.53
N LEU A 77 6.60 3.17 -22.84
CA LEU A 77 6.88 1.90 -23.52
C LEU A 77 8.36 1.50 -23.42
N LEU A 78 9.28 2.45 -23.56
CA LEU A 78 10.71 2.21 -23.36
C LEU A 78 11.00 1.81 -21.90
N LEU A 79 10.42 2.51 -20.92
CA LEU A 79 10.56 2.16 -19.50
C LEU A 79 10.08 0.73 -19.23
N VAL A 80 8.91 0.35 -19.74
CA VAL A 80 8.36 -1.03 -19.61
C VAL A 80 9.29 -2.05 -20.26
N ALA A 81 9.82 -1.78 -21.43
CA ALA A 81 10.73 -2.70 -22.11
C ALA A 81 12.09 -2.82 -21.41
N ILE A 82 12.69 -1.71 -20.95
CA ILE A 82 13.93 -1.71 -20.17
C ILE A 82 13.74 -2.48 -18.86
N TYR A 83 12.60 -2.28 -18.15
CA TYR A 83 12.27 -3.07 -16.97
C TYR A 83 12.27 -4.57 -17.26
N GLN A 84 11.66 -5.00 -18.37
CA GLN A 84 11.65 -6.41 -18.76
C GLN A 84 13.05 -6.97 -19.01
N LEU A 85 13.92 -6.18 -19.66
CA LEU A 85 15.30 -6.55 -19.97
C LEU A 85 16.22 -6.54 -18.73
N LEU A 86 15.97 -5.66 -17.76
CA LEU A 86 16.75 -5.59 -16.52
C LEU A 86 16.41 -6.73 -15.55
N HIS A 87 15.16 -7.14 -15.51
CA HIS A 87 14.63 -8.11 -14.54
C HIS A 87 14.28 -9.47 -15.19
N ASP A 88 14.86 -9.78 -16.34
CA ASP A 88 14.77 -11.07 -17.06
C ASP A 88 13.32 -11.63 -17.16
N LYS A 89 12.37 -10.74 -17.49
CA LYS A 89 10.95 -11.12 -17.56
C LYS A 89 10.59 -11.92 -18.82
N ALA A 90 11.42 -11.86 -19.86
CA ALA A 90 11.35 -12.67 -21.08
C ALA A 90 12.69 -12.54 -21.83
N ASP A 91 12.90 -13.37 -22.85
CA ASP A 91 14.12 -13.28 -23.68
C ASP A 91 14.23 -11.93 -24.39
N ASP A 92 15.46 -11.44 -24.53
CA ASP A 92 15.78 -10.09 -25.03
C ASP A 92 15.18 -9.84 -26.43
N PHE A 93 15.28 -10.83 -27.32
CA PHE A 93 14.78 -10.71 -28.69
C PHE A 93 13.25 -10.52 -28.67
N THR A 94 12.55 -11.30 -27.87
CA THR A 94 11.10 -11.20 -27.72
C THR A 94 10.68 -9.85 -27.15
N VAL A 95 11.35 -9.36 -26.09
CA VAL A 95 11.05 -8.06 -25.50
C VAL A 95 11.19 -6.94 -26.52
N VAL A 96 12.33 -6.88 -27.21
CA VAL A 96 12.62 -5.83 -28.23
C VAL A 96 11.62 -5.91 -29.38
N ASN A 97 11.40 -7.11 -29.95
CA ASN A 97 10.49 -7.28 -31.08
C ASN A 97 9.04 -6.85 -30.74
N GLN A 98 8.57 -7.22 -29.57
CA GLN A 98 7.21 -6.87 -29.11
C GLN A 98 7.09 -5.37 -28.82
N ALA A 99 8.12 -4.72 -28.25
CA ALA A 99 8.14 -3.27 -28.03
C ALA A 99 8.15 -2.48 -29.34
N VAL A 100 8.92 -2.94 -30.34
CA VAL A 100 8.93 -2.35 -31.69
C VAL A 100 7.56 -2.51 -32.37
N LYS A 101 6.89 -3.67 -32.20
CA LYS A 101 5.53 -3.88 -32.69
C LYS A 101 4.55 -2.94 -31.99
N ALA A 102 4.61 -2.82 -30.66
CA ALA A 102 3.78 -1.92 -29.86
C ALA A 102 3.96 -0.46 -30.31
N ALA A 103 5.20 -0.01 -30.53
CA ALA A 103 5.49 1.32 -31.04
C ALA A 103 4.94 1.58 -32.45
N GLY A 104 4.74 0.51 -33.23
CA GLY A 104 4.21 0.63 -34.58
C GLY A 104 2.71 0.84 -34.66
N ASP A 105 1.98 0.33 -33.69
CA ASP A 105 0.53 0.55 -33.57
C ASP A 105 0.25 1.94 -32.98
N ALA A 106 1.18 2.47 -32.18
CA ALA A 106 1.15 3.84 -31.69
C ALA A 106 1.62 4.81 -32.79
N LYS A 107 0.88 5.88 -33.03
CA LYS A 107 1.39 6.99 -33.86
C LYS A 107 2.33 7.85 -33.01
N PRO A 108 3.48 8.26 -33.51
CA PRO A 108 3.91 8.49 -34.89
C PRO A 108 4.81 7.38 -35.48
N ARG A 109 4.93 7.33 -36.82
CA ARG A 109 5.67 6.28 -37.54
C ARG A 109 7.18 6.18 -37.20
N TRP A 110 7.80 7.28 -36.75
CA TRP A 110 9.23 7.30 -36.35
C TRP A 110 9.52 6.46 -35.10
N ALA A 111 8.50 6.19 -34.28
CA ALA A 111 8.66 5.52 -32.99
C ALA A 111 9.27 4.11 -33.11
N LYS A 112 8.95 3.36 -34.17
CA LYS A 112 9.55 2.02 -34.41
C LYS A 112 11.06 2.03 -34.46
N GLY A 113 11.63 2.94 -35.27
CA GLY A 113 13.08 3.07 -35.43
C GLY A 113 13.76 3.48 -34.13
N LEU A 114 13.17 4.46 -33.43
CA LEU A 114 13.69 4.93 -32.16
C LEU A 114 13.68 3.82 -31.09
N VAL A 115 12.53 3.16 -30.88
CA VAL A 115 12.40 2.09 -29.86
C VAL A 115 13.38 0.96 -30.15
N ASN A 116 13.51 0.53 -31.42
CA ASN A 116 14.47 -0.50 -31.79
C ASN A 116 15.93 -0.05 -31.54
N GLY A 117 16.27 1.19 -31.90
CA GLY A 117 17.61 1.76 -31.70
C GLY A 117 17.97 1.85 -30.23
N VAL A 118 17.08 2.41 -29.40
CA VAL A 118 17.30 2.57 -27.96
C VAL A 118 17.46 1.23 -27.26
N LEU A 119 16.56 0.27 -27.50
CA LEU A 119 16.61 -1.03 -26.82
C LEU A 119 17.81 -1.88 -27.24
N ARG A 120 18.18 -1.86 -28.52
CA ARG A 120 19.43 -2.52 -28.98
C ARG A 120 20.69 -1.86 -28.42
N ASN A 121 20.69 -0.54 -28.29
CA ASN A 121 21.77 0.20 -27.66
C ASN A 121 21.87 -0.14 -26.16
N PHE A 122 20.74 -0.23 -25.45
CA PHE A 122 20.68 -0.70 -24.08
C PHE A 122 21.35 -2.06 -23.92
N LEU A 123 20.95 -3.07 -24.72
CA LEU A 123 21.53 -4.42 -24.64
C LEU A 123 23.04 -4.46 -24.88
N ARG A 124 23.56 -3.60 -25.79
CA ARG A 124 25.01 -3.53 -26.06
C ARG A 124 25.81 -2.86 -24.96
N GLN A 125 25.20 -1.97 -24.19
CA GLN A 125 25.90 -1.10 -23.23
C GLN A 125 25.43 -1.27 -21.80
N LYS A 126 24.61 -2.27 -21.51
CA LYS A 126 23.95 -2.49 -20.18
C LYS A 126 24.96 -2.34 -19.02
N ASP A 127 26.09 -3.03 -19.10
CA ASP A 127 27.11 -3.02 -18.03
C ASP A 127 27.85 -1.67 -17.92
N VAL A 128 28.16 -1.06 -19.06
CA VAL A 128 28.81 0.27 -19.09
C VAL A 128 27.86 1.33 -18.50
N LEU A 129 26.59 1.27 -18.87
CA LEU A 129 25.56 2.16 -18.33
C LEU A 129 25.37 1.97 -16.82
N ALA A 130 25.40 0.72 -16.33
CA ALA A 130 25.33 0.42 -14.91
C ALA A 130 26.45 1.11 -14.12
N GLU A 131 27.71 1.01 -14.59
CA GLU A 131 28.84 1.66 -13.94
C GLU A 131 28.74 3.20 -14.02
N GLN A 132 28.26 3.76 -15.14
CA GLN A 132 28.03 5.19 -15.25
C GLN A 132 26.96 5.71 -14.29
N ILE A 133 25.85 4.96 -14.11
CA ILE A 133 24.78 5.30 -13.18
C ILE A 133 25.31 5.25 -11.74
N LYS A 134 26.05 4.19 -11.40
CA LYS A 134 26.65 4.02 -10.07
C LYS A 134 27.64 5.13 -9.72
N ALA A 135 28.40 5.61 -10.69
CA ALA A 135 29.38 6.69 -10.52
C ALA A 135 28.75 8.10 -10.48
N ASP A 136 27.49 8.26 -10.87
CA ASP A 136 26.82 9.56 -10.94
C ASP A 136 26.13 9.93 -9.59
N PRO A 137 26.68 10.86 -8.78
CA PRO A 137 26.16 11.17 -7.45
C PRO A 137 24.75 11.79 -7.47
N LYS A 138 24.25 12.23 -8.64
CA LYS A 138 22.93 12.85 -8.76
C LYS A 138 21.81 11.84 -8.88
N ILE A 139 22.11 10.65 -9.40
CA ILE A 139 21.10 9.65 -9.73
C ILE A 139 21.36 8.28 -9.09
N ASN A 140 22.56 8.02 -8.56
CA ASN A 140 22.96 6.70 -8.09
C ASN A 140 22.05 6.15 -6.98
N GLU A 141 21.68 6.97 -5.99
CA GLU A 141 20.81 6.52 -4.91
C GLU A 141 19.36 6.30 -5.38
N VAL A 142 18.83 7.21 -6.22
CA VAL A 142 17.51 7.07 -6.82
C VAL A 142 17.44 5.81 -7.69
N ALA A 143 18.48 5.53 -8.45
CA ALA A 143 18.57 4.32 -9.26
C ALA A 143 18.67 3.07 -8.38
N LEU A 144 19.56 3.07 -7.39
CA LEU A 144 19.81 1.92 -6.51
C LEU A 144 18.59 1.54 -5.67
N TYR A 145 17.92 2.54 -5.08
CA TYR A 145 16.82 2.30 -4.16
C TYR A 145 15.44 2.49 -4.80
N SER A 146 15.34 2.99 -6.01
CA SER A 146 14.08 3.31 -6.70
C SER A 146 13.06 4.06 -5.82
N HIS A 147 13.57 5.11 -5.17
CA HIS A 147 12.77 6.07 -4.39
C HIS A 147 13.24 7.49 -4.72
N PRO A 148 12.40 8.52 -4.62
CA PRO A 148 12.81 9.91 -4.82
C PRO A 148 13.88 10.33 -3.81
N GLN A 149 14.81 11.21 -4.20
CA GLN A 149 15.94 11.62 -3.35
C GLN A 149 15.48 12.25 -2.02
N TRP A 150 14.41 13.07 -2.03
CA TRP A 150 13.86 13.65 -0.81
C TRP A 150 13.41 12.59 0.20
N TRP A 151 12.83 11.48 -0.30
CA TRP A 151 12.38 10.36 0.51
C TRP A 151 13.57 9.61 1.13
N ILE A 152 14.58 9.31 0.32
CA ILE A 152 15.82 8.67 0.78
C ILE A 152 16.48 9.53 1.88
N ASN A 153 16.62 10.84 1.65
CA ASN A 153 17.22 11.76 2.62
C ASN A 153 16.42 11.80 3.95
N LYS A 154 15.09 11.83 3.85
CA LYS A 154 14.21 11.81 5.02
C LYS A 154 14.38 10.53 5.83
N LEU A 155 14.40 9.37 5.19
CA LEU A 155 14.61 8.11 5.90
C LEU A 155 16.01 7.98 6.51
N LYS A 156 17.05 8.45 5.85
CA LYS A 156 18.39 8.52 6.43
C LYS A 156 18.41 9.30 7.74
N ASN A 157 17.68 10.43 7.80
CA ASN A 157 17.61 11.27 8.99
C ASN A 157 16.75 10.65 10.09
N GLN A 158 15.60 10.07 9.75
CA GLN A 158 14.65 9.54 10.75
C GLN A 158 14.99 8.12 11.20
N TYR A 159 15.60 7.31 10.34
CA TYR A 159 15.92 5.89 10.58
C TYR A 159 17.37 5.55 10.18
N PRO A 160 18.39 6.16 10.80
CA PRO A 160 19.79 6.04 10.35
C PRO A 160 20.29 4.57 10.31
N GLN A 161 19.74 3.70 11.14
CA GLN A 161 20.11 2.28 11.18
C GLN A 161 19.23 1.38 10.30
N HIS A 162 18.06 1.85 9.85
CA HIS A 162 17.04 1.03 9.18
C HIS A 162 16.66 1.48 7.77
N TRP A 163 17.07 2.70 7.36
CA TRP A 163 16.62 3.31 6.11
C TRP A 163 16.82 2.43 4.87
N GLN A 164 17.95 1.70 4.77
CA GLN A 164 18.20 0.82 3.63
C GLN A 164 17.24 -0.38 3.61
N ALA A 165 17.00 -1.00 4.76
CA ALA A 165 16.06 -2.11 4.89
C ALA A 165 14.62 -1.67 4.59
N ILE A 166 14.23 -0.45 5.01
CA ILE A 166 12.92 0.13 4.70
C ILE A 166 12.75 0.32 3.19
N LEU A 167 13.74 0.91 2.51
CA LEU A 167 13.70 1.11 1.06
C LEU A 167 13.69 -0.21 0.30
N ALA A 168 14.49 -1.20 0.72
CA ALA A 168 14.51 -2.53 0.13
C ALA A 168 13.15 -3.24 0.29
N THR A 169 12.54 -3.17 1.47
CA THR A 169 11.20 -3.70 1.73
C THR A 169 10.15 -3.02 0.85
N GLY A 170 10.26 -1.70 0.64
CA GLY A 170 9.38 -0.94 -0.27
C GLY A 170 9.45 -1.40 -1.73
N ASN A 171 10.54 -2.04 -2.13
CA ASN A 171 10.73 -2.63 -3.46
C ASN A 171 10.47 -4.14 -3.52
N ALA A 172 10.21 -4.80 -2.39
CA ALA A 172 9.85 -6.21 -2.37
C ALA A 172 8.40 -6.45 -2.83
N HIS A 173 8.10 -7.68 -3.23
CA HIS A 173 6.72 -8.10 -3.40
C HIS A 173 6.01 -8.15 -2.03
N PRO A 174 4.77 -7.65 -1.93
CA PRO A 174 4.04 -7.72 -0.68
C PRO A 174 3.69 -9.17 -0.33
N PRO A 175 3.77 -9.57 0.95
CA PRO A 175 3.25 -10.85 1.39
C PRO A 175 1.73 -10.86 1.28
N MET A 176 1.18 -12.05 1.06
CA MET A 176 -0.26 -12.28 1.20
C MET A 176 -0.53 -12.86 2.58
N THR A 177 -1.08 -12.01 3.44
CA THR A 177 -1.44 -12.40 4.80
C THR A 177 -2.95 -12.43 4.94
N LEU A 178 -3.44 -13.49 5.56
CA LEU A 178 -4.82 -13.72 5.88
C LEU A 178 -5.05 -13.47 7.37
N ARG A 179 -6.19 -12.90 7.71
CA ARG A 179 -6.73 -12.83 9.05
C ARG A 179 -7.82 -13.87 9.19
N VAL A 180 -7.65 -14.81 10.09
CA VAL A 180 -8.66 -15.84 10.40
C VAL A 180 -9.74 -15.25 11.30
N ASN A 181 -10.99 -15.44 10.95
CA ASN A 181 -12.14 -15.01 11.76
C ASN A 181 -12.29 -15.94 12.98
N VAL A 182 -11.99 -15.43 14.17
CA VAL A 182 -12.00 -16.20 15.43
C VAL A 182 -13.38 -16.75 15.82
N GLN A 183 -14.45 -16.22 15.23
CA GLN A 183 -15.81 -16.72 15.45
C GLN A 183 -16.11 -17.97 14.61
N GLN A 184 -15.26 -18.30 13.64
CA GLN A 184 -15.48 -19.44 12.73
C GLN A 184 -14.35 -20.48 12.76
N SER A 185 -13.09 -20.07 13.02
CA SER A 185 -11.93 -20.96 13.06
C SER A 185 -10.81 -20.31 13.86
N ASN A 186 -9.71 -21.04 14.03
CA ASN A 186 -8.44 -20.51 14.55
C ASN A 186 -7.31 -20.68 13.53
N ALA A 187 -6.23 -19.91 13.69
CA ALA A 187 -5.13 -19.89 12.73
C ALA A 187 -4.44 -21.26 12.53
N GLN A 188 -4.35 -22.08 13.59
CA GLN A 188 -3.74 -23.40 13.50
C GLN A 188 -4.57 -24.38 12.69
N GLU A 189 -5.88 -24.46 12.95
CA GLU A 189 -6.83 -25.27 12.18
C GLU A 189 -6.87 -24.82 10.71
N TYR A 190 -6.84 -23.50 10.50
CA TYR A 190 -6.83 -22.95 9.16
C TYR A 190 -5.53 -23.28 8.40
N CYS A 191 -4.36 -23.27 9.05
CA CYS A 191 -3.10 -23.76 8.45
C CYS A 191 -3.20 -25.24 8.06
N GLN A 192 -3.86 -26.07 8.87
CA GLN A 192 -4.08 -27.48 8.52
C GLN A 192 -5.02 -27.63 7.32
N LEU A 193 -6.07 -26.80 7.22
CA LEU A 193 -6.96 -26.76 6.05
C LEU A 193 -6.18 -26.40 4.78
N LEU A 194 -5.33 -25.38 4.82
CA LEU A 194 -4.49 -24.98 3.71
C LEU A 194 -3.54 -26.10 3.28
N ALA A 195 -2.88 -26.74 4.24
CA ALA A 195 -1.96 -27.85 3.97
C ALA A 195 -2.64 -29.04 3.27
N ARG A 196 -3.91 -29.34 3.61
CA ARG A 196 -4.71 -30.37 2.92
C ARG A 196 -5.04 -30.03 1.46
N GLN A 197 -4.88 -28.78 1.07
CA GLN A 197 -5.10 -28.25 -0.29
C GLN A 197 -3.78 -27.86 -0.98
N ASP A 198 -2.64 -28.36 -0.47
CA ASP A 198 -1.31 -28.09 -1.00
C ASP A 198 -0.95 -26.57 -1.04
N ILE A 199 -1.54 -25.79 -0.12
CA ILE A 199 -1.23 -24.37 0.05
C ILE A 199 -0.30 -24.21 1.26
N GLU A 200 0.94 -23.84 0.99
CA GLU A 200 1.96 -23.62 2.01
C GLU A 200 1.71 -22.29 2.74
N ALA A 201 1.66 -22.32 4.08
CA ALA A 201 1.40 -21.15 4.90
C ALA A 201 2.12 -21.21 6.25
N THR A 202 2.35 -20.05 6.85
CA THR A 202 2.99 -19.88 8.16
C THR A 202 2.06 -19.12 9.09
N HIS A 203 1.81 -19.63 10.29
CA HIS A 203 1.16 -18.91 11.37
C HIS A 203 2.12 -17.85 11.93
N LEU A 204 1.72 -16.57 11.93
CA LEU A 204 2.53 -15.45 12.40
C LEU A 204 2.23 -15.02 13.84
N GLY A 205 1.15 -15.50 14.42
CA GLY A 205 0.64 -15.16 15.74
C GLY A 205 -0.83 -14.75 15.68
N ASP A 206 -1.55 -14.99 16.79
CA ASP A 206 -2.99 -14.76 16.94
C ASP A 206 -3.78 -15.28 15.73
N GLN A 207 -4.33 -14.39 14.91
CA GLN A 207 -5.20 -14.69 13.76
C GLN A 207 -4.45 -14.69 12.41
N ALA A 208 -3.17 -14.33 12.41
CA ALA A 208 -2.44 -14.05 11.18
C ALA A 208 -1.83 -15.31 10.57
N VAL A 209 -2.16 -15.57 9.31
CA VAL A 209 -1.62 -16.66 8.49
C VAL A 209 -1.04 -16.08 7.20
N MET A 210 0.26 -16.24 6.98
CA MET A 210 0.95 -15.76 5.78
C MET A 210 1.12 -16.91 4.78
N LEU A 211 0.67 -16.71 3.55
CA LEU A 211 0.88 -17.66 2.47
C LEU A 211 2.31 -17.60 1.95
N ALA A 212 2.93 -18.74 1.67
CA ALA A 212 4.27 -18.80 1.06
C ALA A 212 4.29 -18.18 -0.33
N LYS A 213 3.19 -18.31 -1.08
CA LYS A 213 2.99 -17.68 -2.39
C LYS A 213 1.61 -17.05 -2.46
N PRO A 214 1.49 -15.80 -2.98
CA PRO A 214 0.19 -15.20 -3.24
C PRO A 214 -0.62 -16.05 -4.23
N ILE A 215 -1.91 -16.20 -3.93
CA ILE A 215 -2.89 -16.83 -4.82
C ILE A 215 -4.05 -15.86 -5.08
N SER A 216 -4.89 -16.14 -6.08
CA SER A 216 -6.10 -15.37 -6.32
C SER A 216 -7.05 -15.49 -5.11
N VAL A 217 -7.72 -14.40 -4.76
CA VAL A 217 -8.60 -14.36 -3.57
C VAL A 217 -9.75 -15.38 -3.68
N GLU A 218 -10.21 -15.65 -4.90
CA GLU A 218 -11.24 -16.66 -5.19
C GLU A 218 -10.76 -18.10 -4.92
N GLN A 219 -9.44 -18.30 -4.87
CA GLN A 219 -8.84 -19.61 -4.57
C GLN A 219 -8.52 -19.78 -3.07
N VAL A 220 -8.69 -18.72 -2.27
CA VAL A 220 -8.46 -18.82 -0.82
C VAL A 220 -9.62 -19.57 -0.16
N PRO A 221 -9.37 -20.73 0.47
CA PRO A 221 -10.42 -21.53 1.09
C PRO A 221 -11.20 -20.75 2.16
N GLY A 222 -12.53 -20.78 2.10
CA GLY A 222 -13.40 -20.08 3.05
C GLY A 222 -13.42 -18.56 2.96
N PHE A 223 -12.77 -17.94 1.96
CA PHE A 223 -12.83 -16.49 1.79
C PHE A 223 -14.25 -16.00 1.51
N ALA A 224 -14.96 -16.66 0.60
CA ALA A 224 -16.34 -16.30 0.25
C ALA A 224 -17.30 -16.42 1.44
N ASP A 225 -17.03 -17.34 2.35
CA ASP A 225 -17.85 -17.65 3.53
C ASP A 225 -17.46 -16.82 4.76
N GLY A 226 -16.46 -15.92 4.63
CA GLY A 226 -16.04 -15.04 5.73
C GLY A 226 -15.17 -15.72 6.79
N VAL A 227 -14.66 -16.94 6.53
CA VAL A 227 -13.72 -17.64 7.42
C VAL A 227 -12.40 -16.89 7.53
N VAL A 228 -11.99 -16.22 6.45
CA VAL A 228 -10.78 -15.38 6.41
C VAL A 228 -10.99 -14.09 5.66
N SER A 229 -10.13 -13.13 5.95
CA SER A 229 -9.99 -11.86 5.21
C SER A 229 -8.53 -11.64 4.82
N VAL A 230 -8.30 -11.03 3.65
CA VAL A 230 -6.95 -10.60 3.26
C VAL A 230 -6.64 -9.28 3.97
N GLN A 231 -5.66 -9.30 4.86
CA GLN A 231 -5.22 -8.10 5.60
C GLN A 231 -3.75 -8.23 5.97
N ASP A 232 -3.00 -7.14 5.76
CA ASP A 232 -1.60 -7.07 6.20
C ASP A 232 -1.46 -7.39 7.70
N TYR A 233 -0.39 -8.11 8.07
CA TYR A 233 -0.18 -8.53 9.45
C TYR A 233 -0.10 -7.34 10.41
N GLY A 234 0.65 -6.30 10.04
CA GLY A 234 0.70 -5.09 10.83
C GLY A 234 -0.67 -4.41 10.97
N ALA A 235 -1.51 -4.41 9.92
CA ALA A 235 -2.83 -3.80 9.98
C ALA A 235 -3.85 -4.56 10.86
N GLN A 236 -3.59 -5.84 11.16
CA GLN A 236 -4.41 -6.63 12.08
C GLN A 236 -4.29 -6.15 13.54
N LEU A 237 -3.21 -5.45 13.90
CA LEU A 237 -3.03 -4.93 15.25
C LEU A 237 -4.07 -3.87 15.64
N ALA A 238 -4.64 -3.15 14.68
CA ALA A 238 -5.53 -2.01 14.96
C ALA A 238 -6.73 -2.39 15.84
N ALA A 239 -7.42 -3.48 15.54
CA ALA A 239 -8.58 -3.90 16.33
C ALA A 239 -8.17 -4.46 17.71
N GLN A 240 -7.03 -5.14 17.79
CA GLN A 240 -6.49 -5.68 19.05
C GLN A 240 -6.04 -4.56 20.00
N LEU A 241 -5.41 -3.50 19.47
CA LEU A 241 -4.93 -2.36 20.26
C LEU A 241 -6.03 -1.39 20.67
N LEU A 242 -7.26 -1.55 20.14
CA LEU A 242 -8.39 -0.66 20.45
C LEU A 242 -9.01 -0.92 21.85
N ASP A 243 -8.58 -1.98 22.54
CA ASP A 243 -9.07 -2.37 23.85
C ASP A 243 -10.60 -2.52 23.90
N LEU A 244 -11.09 -3.45 23.05
CA LEU A 244 -12.52 -3.71 22.86
C LEU A 244 -13.14 -4.43 24.06
N GLN A 245 -14.39 -4.06 24.38
CA GLN A 245 -15.24 -4.78 25.33
C GLN A 245 -16.65 -4.89 24.74
N GLU A 246 -17.41 -5.88 25.22
CA GLU A 246 -18.78 -6.11 24.79
C GLU A 246 -19.68 -4.90 25.04
N ASN A 247 -20.64 -4.68 24.15
CA ASN A 247 -21.66 -3.62 24.21
C ASN A 247 -21.12 -2.18 24.10
N MET A 248 -19.85 -1.98 23.75
CA MET A 248 -19.30 -0.65 23.50
C MET A 248 -19.88 -0.02 22.23
N ARG A 249 -19.91 1.30 22.22
CA ARG A 249 -20.17 2.11 21.03
C ARG A 249 -18.85 2.51 20.40
N ILE A 250 -18.65 2.12 19.15
CA ILE A 250 -17.39 2.29 18.46
C ILE A 250 -17.59 3.10 17.17
N LEU A 251 -16.69 4.02 16.91
CA LEU A 251 -16.56 4.72 15.63
C LEU A 251 -15.29 4.27 14.92
N ASP A 252 -15.43 3.73 13.71
CA ASP A 252 -14.35 3.57 12.74
C ASP A 252 -14.42 4.78 11.80
N ALA A 253 -13.52 5.75 12.00
CA ALA A 253 -13.68 7.11 11.47
C ALA A 253 -13.19 7.32 10.02
N CYS A 254 -12.47 6.35 9.44
CA CYS A 254 -12.02 6.35 8.04
C CYS A 254 -12.07 4.90 7.54
N ALA A 255 -13.27 4.32 7.56
CA ALA A 255 -13.49 2.87 7.58
C ALA A 255 -13.12 2.12 6.30
N ALA A 256 -13.21 2.78 5.14
CA ALA A 256 -13.06 2.06 3.88
C ALA A 256 -11.62 1.58 3.60
N PRO A 257 -11.47 0.32 3.16
CA PRO A 257 -12.47 -0.58 2.57
C PRO A 257 -13.17 -1.54 3.54
N GLY A 258 -13.07 -1.36 4.88
CA GLY A 258 -13.80 -2.14 5.86
C GLY A 258 -13.02 -3.32 6.48
N GLY A 259 -11.72 -3.43 6.23
CA GLY A 259 -10.91 -4.50 6.80
C GLY A 259 -10.77 -4.43 8.32
N LYS A 260 -10.57 -3.23 8.87
CA LYS A 260 -10.52 -2.97 10.32
C LYS A 260 -11.91 -3.00 10.95
N THR A 261 -12.92 -2.44 10.26
CA THR A 261 -14.35 -2.53 10.64
C THR A 261 -14.79 -3.97 10.87
N GLY A 262 -14.54 -4.86 9.89
CA GLY A 262 -14.84 -6.29 10.00
C GLY A 262 -14.08 -6.94 11.16
N HIS A 263 -12.80 -6.61 11.34
CA HIS A 263 -12.00 -7.16 12.41
C HIS A 263 -12.52 -6.80 13.81
N ILE A 264 -12.93 -5.56 14.03
CA ILE A 264 -13.57 -5.13 15.30
C ILE A 264 -14.79 -6.01 15.58
N LEU A 265 -15.68 -6.22 14.60
CA LEU A 265 -16.89 -7.01 14.72
C LEU A 265 -16.65 -8.53 14.83
N GLU A 266 -15.49 -9.02 14.43
CA GLU A 266 -15.06 -10.40 14.66
C GLU A 266 -14.58 -10.62 16.10
N LEU A 267 -14.06 -9.56 16.77
CA LEU A 267 -13.47 -9.67 18.11
C LEU A 267 -14.48 -9.43 19.25
N ALA A 268 -15.50 -8.57 19.04
CA ALA A 268 -16.46 -8.23 20.10
C ALA A 268 -17.85 -7.91 19.52
N ASP A 269 -18.91 -8.15 20.32
CA ASP A 269 -20.25 -7.71 20.01
C ASP A 269 -20.44 -6.25 20.46
N VAL A 270 -20.42 -5.34 19.48
CA VAL A 270 -20.37 -3.89 19.69
C VAL A 270 -21.30 -3.13 18.75
N ALA A 271 -21.76 -1.96 19.17
CA ALA A 271 -22.50 -1.04 18.31
C ALA A 271 -21.49 -0.21 17.48
N LEU A 272 -21.22 -0.61 16.23
CA LEU A 272 -20.20 0.01 15.40
C LEU A 272 -20.81 0.95 14.36
N THR A 273 -20.33 2.19 14.32
CA THR A 273 -20.53 3.16 13.24
C THR A 273 -19.28 3.21 12.37
N ALA A 274 -19.42 2.97 11.07
CA ALA A 274 -18.33 3.06 10.09
C ALA A 274 -18.54 4.30 9.22
N LEU A 275 -17.62 5.26 9.35
CA LEU A 275 -17.65 6.55 8.66
C LEU A 275 -16.59 6.60 7.55
N ASP A 276 -16.96 7.05 6.36
CA ASP A 276 -16.02 7.39 5.30
C ASP A 276 -16.59 8.55 4.47
N ASN A 277 -15.73 9.41 3.94
CA ASN A 277 -16.14 10.57 3.15
C ASN A 277 -16.55 10.25 1.70
N ASP A 278 -16.35 9.01 1.25
CA ASP A 278 -16.66 8.54 -0.11
C ASP A 278 -17.71 7.43 -0.08
N ALA A 279 -18.92 7.74 -0.56
CA ALA A 279 -20.01 6.77 -0.64
C ALA A 279 -19.66 5.53 -1.48
N SER A 280 -18.86 5.68 -2.54
CA SER A 280 -18.44 4.54 -3.37
C SER A 280 -17.49 3.60 -2.63
N ARG A 281 -16.65 4.15 -1.75
CA ARG A 281 -15.77 3.38 -0.88
C ARG A 281 -16.57 2.68 0.22
N LEU A 282 -17.61 3.30 0.78
CA LEU A 282 -18.51 2.67 1.76
C LEU A 282 -19.26 1.46 1.19
N ASN A 283 -19.57 1.43 -0.11
CA ASN A 283 -20.14 0.23 -0.73
C ASN A 283 -19.20 -1.00 -0.62
N ARG A 284 -17.89 -0.78 -0.57
CA ARG A 284 -16.92 -1.87 -0.33
C ARG A 284 -16.96 -2.33 1.13
N VAL A 285 -17.16 -1.41 2.08
CA VAL A 285 -17.39 -1.77 3.48
C VAL A 285 -18.64 -2.63 3.60
N ALA A 286 -19.76 -2.20 3.01
CA ALA A 286 -21.01 -2.96 2.99
C ALA A 286 -20.83 -4.36 2.42
N SER A 287 -20.14 -4.48 1.27
CA SER A 287 -19.88 -5.77 0.62
C SER A 287 -19.00 -6.69 1.50
N ASN A 288 -17.97 -6.15 2.16
CA ASN A 288 -17.15 -6.90 3.09
C ASN A 288 -17.92 -7.36 4.31
N LEU A 289 -18.73 -6.48 4.91
CA LEU A 289 -19.58 -6.84 6.06
C LEU A 289 -20.62 -7.90 5.70
N ALA A 290 -21.25 -7.81 4.52
CA ALA A 290 -22.19 -8.82 4.03
C ALA A 290 -21.49 -10.19 3.90
N ARG A 291 -20.28 -10.24 3.33
CA ARG A 291 -19.46 -11.47 3.23
C ARG A 291 -19.13 -12.06 4.61
N LEU A 292 -18.83 -11.21 5.59
CA LEU A 292 -18.52 -11.60 6.97
C LEU A 292 -19.77 -11.88 7.83
N GLN A 293 -20.98 -11.68 7.27
CA GLN A 293 -22.27 -11.77 7.97
C GLN A 293 -22.31 -10.84 9.20
N LYS A 294 -21.74 -9.62 9.05
CA LYS A 294 -21.69 -8.59 10.08
C LYS A 294 -22.48 -7.35 9.66
N VAL A 295 -22.91 -6.58 10.66
CA VAL A 295 -23.68 -5.35 10.47
C VAL A 295 -22.99 -4.20 11.19
N ALA A 296 -22.94 -3.03 10.55
CA ALA A 296 -22.53 -1.76 11.14
C ALA A 296 -23.42 -0.63 10.61
N ASP A 297 -23.50 0.48 11.34
CA ASP A 297 -24.14 1.70 10.86
C ASP A 297 -23.19 2.44 9.92
N LEU A 298 -23.49 2.46 8.61
CA LEU A 298 -22.65 3.07 7.59
C LEU A 298 -23.02 4.54 7.38
N LYS A 299 -22.08 5.44 7.60
CA LYS A 299 -22.28 6.89 7.46
C LYS A 299 -21.33 7.48 6.43
N VAL A 300 -21.89 8.26 5.50
CA VAL A 300 -21.07 9.12 4.60
C VAL A 300 -20.81 10.43 5.32
N GLY A 301 -19.54 10.78 5.53
CA GLY A 301 -19.18 12.03 6.19
C GLY A 301 -17.67 12.22 6.33
N ASP A 302 -17.27 13.47 6.53
CA ASP A 302 -15.89 13.83 6.79
C ASP A 302 -15.58 13.75 8.28
N ALA A 303 -14.60 12.92 8.66
CA ALA A 303 -14.16 12.73 10.04
C ALA A 303 -13.69 14.04 10.71
N ALA A 304 -13.25 15.03 9.94
CA ALA A 304 -12.87 16.34 10.46
C ALA A 304 -14.06 17.23 10.89
N THR A 305 -15.29 16.90 10.45
CA THR A 305 -16.49 17.72 10.71
C THR A 305 -17.71 16.92 11.14
N TYR A 306 -17.60 15.59 11.15
CA TYR A 306 -18.70 14.70 11.56
C TYR A 306 -19.23 15.06 12.94
N LYS A 307 -20.54 14.98 13.11
CA LYS A 307 -21.27 15.19 14.38
C LYS A 307 -22.11 13.97 14.69
N ASP A 308 -22.17 13.62 15.95
CA ASP A 308 -23.08 12.61 16.48
C ASP A 308 -23.73 13.14 17.77
N ASN A 309 -24.94 12.71 18.05
CA ASN A 309 -25.67 13.11 19.26
C ASN A 309 -25.21 12.33 20.50
N THR A 310 -24.44 11.26 20.29
CA THR A 310 -23.96 10.39 21.36
C THR A 310 -22.46 10.23 21.24
N GLN A 311 -21.79 10.03 22.38
CA GLN A 311 -20.35 9.82 22.42
C GLN A 311 -20.02 8.34 22.21
N PHE A 312 -18.77 8.09 21.78
CA PHE A 312 -18.22 6.76 21.53
C PHE A 312 -17.24 6.35 22.64
N ASP A 313 -17.30 5.08 23.06
CA ASP A 313 -16.38 4.52 24.05
C ASP A 313 -15.01 4.28 23.44
N ARG A 314 -14.98 3.92 22.15
CA ARG A 314 -13.76 3.71 21.37
C ARG A 314 -13.87 4.39 20.01
N ILE A 315 -12.77 4.97 19.57
CA ILE A 315 -12.66 5.52 18.21
C ILE A 315 -11.41 4.95 17.56
N LEU A 316 -11.57 4.33 16.40
CA LEU A 316 -10.47 4.00 15.49
C LEU A 316 -10.33 5.14 14.49
N ALA A 317 -9.19 5.81 14.51
CA ALA A 317 -8.83 6.89 13.60
C ALA A 317 -7.70 6.44 12.65
N ASP A 318 -8.04 5.60 11.64
CA ASP A 318 -7.13 5.20 10.55
C ASP A 318 -7.10 6.30 9.49
N VAL A 319 -6.37 7.37 9.82
CA VAL A 319 -6.47 8.65 9.11
C VAL A 319 -5.78 8.66 7.74
N PRO A 320 -6.26 9.48 6.79
CA PRO A 320 -5.54 9.73 5.54
C PRO A 320 -4.11 10.20 5.80
N CYS A 321 -3.14 9.61 5.10
CA CYS A 321 -1.72 9.88 5.26
C CYS A 321 -0.97 9.75 3.93
N THR A 322 0.36 9.96 3.94
CA THR A 322 1.18 9.76 2.74
C THR A 322 1.19 8.32 2.25
N ALA A 323 0.81 7.36 3.08
CA ALA A 323 0.86 5.91 2.83
C ALA A 323 2.29 5.41 2.53
N SER A 324 3.29 6.06 3.11
CA SER A 324 4.71 5.79 2.87
C SER A 324 5.18 4.42 3.41
N GLY A 325 4.44 3.82 4.33
CA GLY A 325 4.74 2.51 4.90
C GLY A 325 4.25 1.32 4.06
N ILE A 326 3.36 1.56 3.07
CA ILE A 326 2.74 0.51 2.26
C ILE A 326 3.12 0.57 0.77
N VAL A 327 4.23 1.25 0.44
CA VAL A 327 4.64 1.49 -0.96
C VAL A 327 4.91 0.22 -1.76
N ARG A 328 5.21 -0.91 -1.12
CA ARG A 328 5.34 -2.18 -1.84
C ARG A 328 4.03 -2.67 -2.45
N ARG A 329 2.87 -2.24 -1.88
CA ARG A 329 1.52 -2.51 -2.41
C ARG A 329 1.05 -1.43 -3.38
N HIS A 330 1.44 -0.18 -3.13
CA HIS A 330 1.06 1.00 -3.89
C HIS A 330 2.31 1.69 -4.45
N VAL A 331 2.92 1.05 -5.44
CA VAL A 331 4.25 1.42 -5.99
C VAL A 331 4.30 2.81 -6.62
N ASP A 332 3.16 3.33 -7.03
CA ASP A 332 2.96 4.66 -7.60
C ASP A 332 3.11 5.79 -6.55
N ILE A 333 2.83 5.51 -5.28
CA ILE A 333 2.92 6.50 -4.19
C ILE A 333 4.30 7.16 -4.15
N LYS A 334 5.37 6.40 -4.33
CA LYS A 334 6.74 6.92 -4.34
C LYS A 334 6.93 8.07 -5.33
N TRP A 335 6.27 8.01 -6.47
CA TRP A 335 6.44 8.93 -7.60
C TRP A 335 5.37 10.01 -7.66
N LEU A 336 4.22 9.78 -7.00
CA LEU A 336 3.12 10.74 -6.92
C LEU A 336 3.25 11.70 -5.74
N ARG A 337 3.82 11.26 -4.61
CA ARG A 337 3.99 12.10 -3.43
C ARG A 337 5.15 13.07 -3.58
N ARG A 338 4.95 14.27 -3.03
CA ARG A 338 5.97 15.31 -2.87
C ARG A 338 6.22 15.52 -1.39
N GLU A 339 7.40 15.99 -1.02
CA GLU A 339 7.73 16.26 0.38
C GLU A 339 6.73 17.23 1.03
N ALA A 340 6.28 18.26 0.30
CA ALA A 340 5.30 19.23 0.78
C ALA A 340 3.91 18.64 1.06
N ASP A 341 3.60 17.43 0.59
CA ASP A 341 2.30 16.79 0.88
C ASP A 341 2.22 16.31 2.33
N ILE A 342 3.36 16.02 2.98
CA ILE A 342 3.42 15.61 4.40
C ILE A 342 2.75 16.69 5.26
N ALA A 343 3.12 17.96 5.09
CA ALA A 343 2.52 19.05 5.86
C ALA A 343 1.00 19.19 5.66
N LYS A 344 0.51 18.92 4.43
CA LYS A 344 -0.94 18.95 4.14
C LYS A 344 -1.67 17.84 4.88
N PHE A 345 -1.10 16.61 4.87
CA PHE A 345 -1.67 15.50 5.63
C PHE A 345 -1.66 15.76 7.12
N CYS A 346 -0.58 16.32 7.69
CA CYS A 346 -0.53 16.68 9.10
C CYS A 346 -1.63 17.68 9.50
N VAL A 347 -1.93 18.68 8.65
CA VAL A 347 -3.03 19.62 8.90
C VAL A 347 -4.39 18.90 8.89
N GLN A 348 -4.62 18.03 7.93
CA GLN A 348 -5.86 17.23 7.85
C GLN A 348 -5.99 16.29 9.04
N GLN A 349 -4.94 15.58 9.42
CA GLN A 349 -4.89 14.68 10.56
C GLN A 349 -5.17 15.41 11.88
N ALA A 350 -4.60 16.61 12.08
CA ALA A 350 -4.88 17.44 13.25
C ALA A 350 -6.35 17.84 13.35
N ALA A 351 -6.98 18.20 12.23
CA ALA A 351 -8.41 18.54 12.18
C ALA A 351 -9.28 17.33 12.52
N ILE A 352 -8.96 16.15 11.94
CA ILE A 352 -9.64 14.89 12.23
C ILE A 352 -9.54 14.55 13.73
N LEU A 353 -8.31 14.52 14.28
CA LEU A 353 -8.09 14.19 15.69
C LEU A 353 -8.87 15.13 16.62
N SER A 354 -8.82 16.44 16.36
CA SER A 354 -9.52 17.42 17.18
C SER A 354 -11.03 17.26 17.16
N ASN A 355 -11.63 16.90 16.02
CA ASN A 355 -13.07 16.63 15.93
C ASN A 355 -13.45 15.32 16.59
N LEU A 356 -12.72 14.25 16.34
CA LEU A 356 -12.96 12.92 16.91
C LEU A 356 -12.83 12.92 18.44
N TRP A 357 -11.92 13.74 18.99
CA TRP A 357 -11.76 13.89 20.43
C TRP A 357 -13.02 14.44 21.12
N GLN A 358 -13.79 15.31 20.44
CA GLN A 358 -15.06 15.82 20.96
C GLN A 358 -16.15 14.73 20.99
N LEU A 359 -16.08 13.77 20.08
CA LEU A 359 -17.01 12.64 20.00
C LEU A 359 -16.67 11.50 20.96
N LEU A 360 -15.48 11.50 21.55
CA LEU A 360 -15.02 10.49 22.48
C LEU A 360 -15.63 10.74 23.87
N ALA A 361 -16.18 9.69 24.48
CA ALA A 361 -16.69 9.73 25.84
C ALA A 361 -15.57 9.99 26.86
N LYS A 362 -15.94 10.42 28.05
CA LYS A 362 -15.04 10.44 29.20
C LYS A 362 -14.55 9.02 29.48
N ASP A 363 -13.28 8.84 29.83
CA ASP A 363 -12.58 7.56 29.98
C ASP A 363 -12.51 6.71 28.70
N GLY A 364 -13.04 7.24 27.58
CA GLY A 364 -12.97 6.62 26.26
C GLY A 364 -11.53 6.59 25.70
N LYS A 365 -11.30 5.71 24.72
CA LYS A 365 -9.98 5.58 24.06
C LYS A 365 -10.08 5.80 22.56
N LEU A 366 -9.10 6.52 22.01
CA LEU A 366 -8.94 6.75 20.59
C LEU A 366 -7.62 6.11 20.15
N LEU A 367 -7.69 5.19 19.20
CA LEU A 367 -6.53 4.63 18.53
C LEU A 367 -6.25 5.40 17.24
N TYR A 368 -5.19 6.19 17.25
CA TYR A 368 -4.68 6.88 16.08
C TYR A 368 -3.80 5.95 15.27
N VAL A 369 -4.08 5.83 13.98
CA VAL A 369 -3.37 4.91 13.06
C VAL A 369 -3.01 5.63 11.78
N THR A 370 -1.80 5.42 11.29
CA THR A 370 -1.38 5.78 9.93
C THR A 370 -0.65 4.61 9.27
N CYS A 371 -0.70 4.54 7.96
CA CYS A 371 0.20 3.70 7.17
C CYS A 371 1.41 4.50 6.66
N SER A 372 1.87 5.47 7.42
CA SER A 372 3.06 6.30 7.16
C SER A 372 4.26 5.83 7.99
N ILE A 373 5.46 6.05 7.44
CA ILE A 373 6.73 5.90 8.16
C ILE A 373 7.38 7.26 8.47
N PHE A 374 6.70 8.37 8.16
CA PHE A 374 7.23 9.71 8.43
C PHE A 374 6.78 10.19 9.80
N ASN A 375 7.75 10.56 10.66
CA ASN A 375 7.50 10.96 12.04
C ASN A 375 6.56 12.14 12.19
N GLU A 376 6.52 13.05 11.19
CA GLU A 376 5.65 14.21 11.16
C GLU A 376 4.15 13.83 11.20
N GLU A 377 3.78 12.73 10.53
CA GLU A 377 2.40 12.19 10.51
C GLU A 377 2.12 11.28 11.72
N ASN A 378 3.15 10.89 12.46
CA ASN A 378 3.12 9.85 13.49
C ASN A 378 3.33 10.46 14.89
N GLN A 379 4.42 10.16 15.58
CA GLN A 379 4.62 10.62 16.96
C GLN A 379 4.60 12.15 17.10
N GLN A 380 5.15 12.90 16.15
CA GLN A 380 5.10 14.37 16.20
C GLN A 380 3.67 14.91 16.13
N GLN A 381 2.78 14.25 15.36
CA GLN A 381 1.36 14.59 15.31
C GLN A 381 0.68 14.35 16.67
N VAL A 382 1.00 13.23 17.31
CA VAL A 382 0.49 12.89 18.65
C VAL A 382 1.01 13.87 19.70
N ASP A 383 2.30 14.19 19.69
CA ASP A 383 2.90 15.15 20.62
C ASP A 383 2.24 16.53 20.52
N GLN A 384 2.00 17.01 19.28
CA GLN A 384 1.30 18.28 19.04
C GLN A 384 -0.16 18.24 19.51
N PHE A 385 -0.82 17.09 19.42
CA PHE A 385 -2.16 16.90 19.93
C PHE A 385 -2.19 16.95 21.48
N LEU A 386 -1.30 16.24 22.15
CA LEU A 386 -1.20 16.19 23.62
C LEU A 386 -0.89 17.56 24.21
N LEU A 387 -0.07 18.38 23.54
CA LEU A 387 0.20 19.77 23.97
C LEU A 387 -1.04 20.67 23.98
N LYS A 388 -2.06 20.35 23.19
CA LYS A 388 -3.31 21.12 23.06
C LYS A 388 -4.47 20.59 23.90
N HIS A 389 -4.37 19.33 24.33
CA HIS A 389 -5.45 18.61 25.02
C HIS A 389 -4.95 18.08 26.37
N ASN A 390 -5.11 18.88 27.43
CA ASN A 390 -4.69 18.51 28.78
C ASN A 390 -5.48 17.33 29.38
N ASP A 391 -6.62 17.00 28.76
CA ASP A 391 -7.47 15.85 29.08
C ASP A 391 -7.08 14.58 28.31
N ALA A 392 -5.98 14.60 27.54
CA ALA A 392 -5.48 13.48 26.78
C ALA A 392 -4.21 12.88 27.37
N THR A 393 -4.16 11.57 27.47
CA THR A 393 -2.99 10.80 27.90
C THR A 393 -2.68 9.71 26.87
N GLN A 394 -1.45 9.59 26.42
CA GLN A 394 -1.00 8.48 25.57
C GLN A 394 -0.74 7.25 26.45
N LEU A 395 -1.41 6.14 26.14
CA LEU A 395 -1.24 4.87 26.82
C LEU A 395 -0.18 3.99 26.15
N PRO A 396 0.46 3.07 26.89
CA PRO A 396 1.30 2.04 26.30
C PRO A 396 0.45 1.12 25.40
N LEU A 397 1.04 0.67 24.29
CA LEU A 397 0.44 -0.33 23.43
C LEU A 397 0.73 -1.72 24.01
N LEU A 398 -0.31 -2.43 24.40
CA LEU A 398 -0.18 -3.77 24.97
C LEU A 398 -0.46 -4.80 23.86
N LEU A 399 0.55 -5.59 23.54
CA LEU A 399 0.44 -6.72 22.62
C LEU A 399 0.21 -8.01 23.42
N THR A 400 -0.37 -9.03 22.79
CA THR A 400 -0.39 -10.37 23.35
C THR A 400 1.05 -10.96 23.40
N ASN A 401 1.30 -11.90 24.29
CA ASN A 401 2.60 -12.57 24.38
C ASN A 401 3.04 -13.22 23.06
N GLU A 402 2.10 -13.60 22.22
CA GLU A 402 2.37 -14.20 20.92
C GLU A 402 2.81 -13.14 19.90
N LEU A 403 2.15 -11.98 19.89
CA LEU A 403 2.51 -10.87 19.02
C LEU A 403 3.84 -10.23 19.40
N GLU A 404 4.15 -10.09 20.69
CA GLU A 404 5.43 -9.54 21.17
C GLU A 404 6.65 -10.32 20.67
N LYS A 405 6.50 -11.62 20.41
CA LYS A 405 7.59 -12.44 19.87
C LYS A 405 7.89 -12.16 18.40
N ASN A 406 6.89 -11.71 17.65
CA ASN A 406 6.95 -11.60 16.19
C ASN A 406 6.93 -10.15 15.70
N ILE A 407 6.45 -9.21 16.50
CA ILE A 407 6.26 -7.81 16.14
C ILE A 407 7.02 -6.91 17.12
N GLN A 408 7.81 -5.99 16.57
CA GLN A 408 8.47 -4.95 17.35
C GLN A 408 7.89 -3.59 16.98
N ILE A 409 7.28 -2.94 17.97
CA ILE A 409 6.78 -1.56 17.86
C ILE A 409 7.76 -0.65 18.60
N GLN A 410 8.35 0.31 17.90
CA GLN A 410 9.26 1.30 18.48
C GLN A 410 8.54 2.66 18.53
N HIS A 411 8.24 3.15 19.72
CA HIS A 411 7.50 4.42 19.91
C HIS A 411 6.23 4.50 19.03
N GLY A 412 5.44 3.44 18.99
CA GLY A 412 4.25 3.35 18.13
C GLY A 412 4.51 2.98 16.67
N GLN A 413 5.74 3.05 16.20
CA GLN A 413 6.10 2.77 14.81
C GLN A 413 6.43 1.29 14.58
N LEU A 414 5.73 0.70 13.65
CA LEU A 414 6.01 -0.60 13.06
C LEU A 414 6.86 -0.39 11.79
N ILE A 415 8.14 -0.75 11.86
CA ILE A 415 9.05 -0.62 10.71
C ILE A 415 8.76 -1.75 9.72
N PRO A 416 8.53 -1.45 8.43
CA PRO A 416 8.17 -2.48 7.45
C PRO A 416 9.28 -3.52 7.28
N ASN A 417 8.88 -4.78 7.20
CA ASN A 417 9.77 -5.92 6.99
C ASN A 417 9.15 -6.96 6.04
N HIS A 418 9.70 -8.17 5.96
CA HIS A 418 9.19 -9.22 5.06
C HIS A 418 7.79 -9.72 5.44
N GLN A 419 7.32 -9.57 6.69
CA GLN A 419 6.04 -10.07 7.17
C GLN A 419 4.93 -9.02 7.15
N HIS A 420 5.26 -7.74 7.39
CA HIS A 420 4.27 -6.67 7.52
C HIS A 420 4.71 -5.35 6.88
N ASP A 421 3.75 -4.52 6.59
CA ASP A 421 3.94 -3.14 6.13
C ASP A 421 4.32 -2.20 7.29
N GLY A 422 4.68 -0.96 6.96
CA GLY A 422 4.94 0.09 7.94
C GLY A 422 3.64 0.77 8.36
N LEU A 423 3.36 0.74 9.67
CA LEU A 423 2.22 1.42 10.29
C LEU A 423 2.66 2.10 11.57
N PHE A 424 1.88 3.09 11.98
CA PHE A 424 2.04 3.74 13.27
C PHE A 424 0.76 3.63 14.08
N TYR A 425 0.91 3.46 15.41
CA TYR A 425 -0.18 3.32 16.37
C TYR A 425 0.07 4.21 17.59
N ALA A 426 -0.96 4.92 18.02
CA ALA A 426 -0.96 5.62 19.31
C ALA A 426 -2.34 5.49 19.96
N LEU A 427 -2.39 4.93 21.16
CA LEU A 427 -3.62 4.83 21.96
C LEU A 427 -3.70 6.01 22.90
N LEU A 428 -4.74 6.82 22.76
CA LEU A 428 -5.01 8.00 23.57
C LEU A 428 -6.23 7.77 24.45
N GLN A 429 -6.17 8.15 25.72
CA GLN A 429 -7.30 8.10 26.66
C GLN A 429 -7.72 9.50 27.07
N LYS A 430 -9.02 9.73 27.14
CA LYS A 430 -9.64 10.98 27.60
C LYS A 430 -9.98 10.88 29.08
N SER A 431 -9.55 11.86 29.90
CA SER A 431 -9.85 11.95 31.32
C SER A 431 -11.11 12.79 31.63
#